data_67665d228974c2c25760afb129ea5bf5
#
_entry.id   67665d228974c2c25760afb129ea5bf5
#
_cell.length_a   1.000
_cell.length_b   1.000
_cell.length_c   1.000
_cell.angle_alpha   90.00
_cell.angle_beta   90.00
_cell.angle_gamma   90.00
#
_symmetry.space_group_name_H-M   'P 1'
#
loop_
_entity.id
_entity.type
_entity.pdbx_description
1 polymer ?
#
loop_
_entity_poly.entity_id
_entity_poly.type
_entity_poly.pdbx_seq_one_letter_code
_entity_poly.pdbx_strand_id
1 'polypeptide(L)'
;MTVSSTTNKVSYNGNGSTTVFAYTFKTFDQDDLTVIIRSAAGTETTKTLTTDYTVSGVGATSGGNVTMLTAPAAGQTITVLREQPLQQGLDLVPNDPFPATSLEDALDKLTFMVQSHEEEIGRSIKASKTNTIISPEFTISAADRANKIFAFDSAGELSITQELGTYTGNWATATAYAQRDIVKDASNLNIYICIVAHTSTGTTPITGNADVSKWALLVDAA
;
A
#
# COMPACT_ATOMS: atom_id res chain seq x y z
N MET A 1 15.22 -22.80 -20.26
CA MET A 1 14.46 -23.57 -19.23
C MET A 1 13.25 -22.75 -18.84
N THR A 2 12.06 -23.31 -18.92
CA THR A 2 10.77 -22.65 -18.74
C THR A 2 10.55 -22.21 -17.28
N VAL A 3 9.93 -21.06 -17.06
CA VAL A 3 9.50 -20.58 -15.74
C VAL A 3 8.41 -21.52 -15.20
N SER A 4 8.71 -22.23 -14.11
CA SER A 4 7.78 -23.20 -13.49
C SER A 4 7.28 -22.76 -12.11
N SER A 5 7.76 -21.62 -11.59
CA SER A 5 7.38 -21.08 -10.28
C SER A 5 6.78 -19.69 -10.42
N THR A 6 5.78 -19.39 -9.59
CA THR A 6 5.20 -18.05 -9.46
C THR A 6 5.88 -17.21 -8.36
N THR A 7 6.83 -17.81 -7.62
CA THR A 7 7.55 -17.13 -6.55
C THR A 7 8.46 -16.06 -7.12
N ASN A 8 8.28 -14.83 -6.69
CA ASN A 8 9.11 -13.67 -7.05
C ASN A 8 9.56 -12.86 -5.83
N LYS A 9 9.18 -13.30 -4.61
CA LYS A 9 9.46 -12.62 -3.36
C LYS A 9 9.71 -13.61 -2.23
N VAL A 10 10.68 -13.29 -1.36
CA VAL A 10 10.93 -14.00 -0.09
C VAL A 10 11.16 -12.98 1.00
N SER A 11 10.79 -13.33 2.24
CA SER A 11 11.00 -12.45 3.40
C SER A 11 11.54 -13.24 4.57
N TYR A 12 12.41 -12.60 5.37
CA TYR A 12 13.05 -13.17 6.55
C TYR A 12 13.02 -12.18 7.71
N ASN A 13 12.97 -12.70 8.92
CA ASN A 13 13.11 -11.89 10.11
C ASN A 13 14.58 -11.63 10.42
N GLY A 14 14.91 -10.39 10.71
CA GLY A 14 16.23 -9.99 11.20
C GLY A 14 16.48 -10.51 12.63
N ASN A 15 17.72 -10.84 12.91
CA ASN A 15 18.17 -11.32 14.23
C ASN A 15 19.46 -10.61 14.72
N GLY A 16 19.92 -9.59 13.98
CA GLY A 16 21.12 -8.83 14.28
C GLY A 16 22.46 -9.52 13.98
N SER A 17 22.43 -10.75 13.44
CA SER A 17 23.66 -11.53 13.17
C SER A 17 23.69 -12.17 11.78
N THR A 18 22.55 -12.63 11.27
CA THR A 18 22.47 -13.24 9.94
C THR A 18 22.58 -12.18 8.85
N THR A 19 23.48 -12.38 7.92
CA THR A 19 23.69 -11.51 6.75
C THR A 19 23.34 -12.15 5.42
N VAL A 20 23.24 -13.49 5.34
CA VAL A 20 22.99 -14.22 4.09
C VAL A 20 21.52 -14.68 4.04
N PHE A 21 20.83 -14.30 2.97
CA PHE A 21 19.41 -14.57 2.77
C PHE A 21 19.21 -15.19 1.39
N ALA A 22 18.70 -16.41 1.35
CA ALA A 22 18.46 -17.13 0.08
C ALA A 22 17.25 -16.55 -0.64
N TYR A 23 17.31 -16.47 -1.97
CA TYR A 23 16.13 -16.33 -2.82
C TYR A 23 16.01 -17.57 -3.71
N THR A 24 14.78 -18.04 -3.97
CA THR A 24 14.49 -19.35 -4.57
C THR A 24 13.91 -19.25 -5.99
N PHE A 25 14.14 -18.13 -6.66
CA PHE A 25 13.61 -17.86 -7.99
C PHE A 25 14.72 -17.39 -8.93
N LYS A 26 14.61 -17.70 -10.23
CA LYS A 26 15.56 -17.24 -11.24
C LYS A 26 15.51 -15.71 -11.37
N THR A 27 16.66 -15.08 -11.49
CA THR A 27 16.82 -13.69 -11.95
C THR A 27 17.86 -13.64 -13.04
N PHE A 28 17.73 -12.71 -13.99
CA PHE A 28 18.70 -12.57 -15.10
C PHE A 28 19.83 -11.62 -14.75
N ASP A 29 19.57 -10.64 -13.91
CA ASP A 29 20.56 -9.67 -13.45
C ASP A 29 20.43 -9.46 -11.94
N GLN A 30 21.52 -9.03 -11.31
CA GLN A 30 21.52 -8.60 -9.90
C GLN A 30 20.67 -7.34 -9.71
N ASP A 31 20.60 -6.47 -10.72
CA ASP A 31 19.81 -5.25 -10.71
C ASP A 31 18.29 -5.50 -10.79
N ASP A 32 17.89 -6.72 -11.18
CA ASP A 32 16.49 -7.16 -11.15
C ASP A 32 15.99 -7.46 -9.72
N LEU A 33 16.86 -7.39 -8.69
CA LEU A 33 16.51 -7.67 -7.30
C LEU A 33 16.45 -6.40 -6.48
N THR A 34 15.28 -6.16 -5.92
CA THR A 34 15.07 -5.11 -4.92
C THR A 34 15.09 -5.71 -3.52
N VAL A 35 15.90 -5.12 -2.63
CA VAL A 35 16.00 -5.51 -1.23
C VAL A 35 15.44 -4.40 -0.36
N ILE A 36 14.46 -4.74 0.48
CA ILE A 36 13.77 -3.81 1.37
C ILE A 36 13.93 -4.28 2.81
N ILE A 37 14.30 -3.36 3.70
CA ILE A 37 14.26 -3.57 5.15
C ILE A 37 13.05 -2.81 5.70
N ARG A 38 12.17 -3.54 6.38
CA ARG A 38 11.06 -2.95 7.13
C ARG A 38 11.39 -2.94 8.62
N SER A 39 11.29 -1.76 9.24
CA SER A 39 11.52 -1.59 10.69
C SER A 39 10.36 -2.17 11.51
N ALA A 40 10.56 -2.36 12.82
CA ALA A 40 9.51 -2.75 13.76
C ALA A 40 8.34 -1.72 13.80
N ALA A 41 8.62 -0.46 13.52
CA ALA A 41 7.61 0.61 13.42
C ALA A 41 6.87 0.63 12.06
N GLY A 42 7.22 -0.27 11.13
CA GLY A 42 6.56 -0.37 9.82
C GLY A 42 7.20 0.47 8.71
N THR A 43 8.25 1.25 8.99
CA THR A 43 8.94 2.04 7.97
C THR A 43 9.77 1.13 7.07
N GLU A 44 9.61 1.27 5.76
CA GLU A 44 10.34 0.54 4.73
C GLU A 44 11.51 1.39 4.18
N THR A 45 12.64 0.74 3.96
CA THR A 45 13.83 1.35 3.37
C THR A 45 14.40 0.42 2.32
N THR A 46 14.43 0.86 1.07
CA THR A 46 15.09 0.15 -0.02
C THR A 46 16.60 0.25 0.13
N LYS A 47 17.27 -0.88 -0.03
CA LYS A 47 18.73 -0.99 0.09
C LYS A 47 19.39 -0.88 -1.27
N THR A 48 20.62 -0.36 -1.28
CA THR A 48 21.38 -0.11 -2.52
C THR A 48 22.33 -1.27 -2.79
N LEU A 49 22.24 -1.84 -4.00
CA LEU A 49 23.17 -2.86 -4.48
C LEU A 49 24.61 -2.36 -4.40
N THR A 50 25.53 -3.25 -4.06
CA THR A 50 26.97 -3.02 -3.83
C THR A 50 27.32 -2.14 -2.63
N THR A 51 26.41 -1.26 -2.18
CA THR A 51 26.61 -0.40 -1.00
C THR A 51 26.09 -1.05 0.28
N ASP A 52 24.91 -1.64 0.23
CA ASP A 52 24.25 -2.27 1.38
C ASP A 52 24.28 -3.80 1.30
N TYR A 53 24.28 -4.35 0.08
CA TYR A 53 24.25 -5.81 -0.15
C TYR A 53 24.92 -6.20 -1.46
N THR A 54 25.21 -7.50 -1.58
CA THR A 54 25.69 -8.15 -2.80
C THR A 54 24.77 -9.32 -3.15
N VAL A 55 24.79 -9.74 -4.42
CA VAL A 55 23.96 -10.83 -4.95
C VAL A 55 24.86 -11.93 -5.52
N SER A 56 24.48 -13.19 -5.34
CA SER A 56 25.09 -14.35 -5.96
C SER A 56 24.01 -15.27 -6.54
N GLY A 57 24.38 -16.14 -7.49
CA GLY A 57 23.45 -17.10 -8.10
C GLY A 57 22.58 -16.54 -9.22
N VAL A 58 22.93 -15.37 -9.76
CA VAL A 58 22.28 -14.79 -10.96
C VAL A 58 22.30 -15.80 -12.11
N GLY A 59 21.19 -15.94 -12.83
CA GLY A 59 21.00 -16.91 -13.90
C GLY A 59 20.64 -18.34 -13.44
N ALA A 60 20.87 -18.65 -12.17
CA ALA A 60 20.53 -19.98 -11.63
C ALA A 60 19.02 -20.16 -11.47
N THR A 61 18.49 -21.30 -11.90
CA THR A 61 17.04 -21.60 -11.83
C THR A 61 16.54 -21.80 -10.41
N SER A 62 17.42 -22.21 -9.49
CA SER A 62 17.14 -22.38 -8.06
C SER A 62 17.30 -21.07 -7.25
N GLY A 63 17.64 -19.96 -7.91
CA GLY A 63 17.96 -18.70 -7.25
C GLY A 63 19.39 -18.66 -6.69
N GLY A 64 19.60 -17.84 -5.66
CA GLY A 64 20.90 -17.59 -5.07
C GLY A 64 20.78 -16.97 -3.68
N ASN A 65 21.74 -16.10 -3.36
CA ASN A 65 21.77 -15.42 -2.05
C ASN A 65 21.95 -13.92 -2.21
N VAL A 66 21.25 -13.17 -1.38
CA VAL A 66 21.55 -11.79 -1.04
C VAL A 66 22.40 -11.80 0.23
N THR A 67 23.57 -11.15 0.19
CA THR A 67 24.45 -11.00 1.35
C THR A 67 24.46 -9.53 1.77
N MET A 68 23.88 -9.23 2.93
CA MET A 68 23.86 -7.90 3.51
C MET A 68 25.23 -7.56 4.10
N LEU A 69 25.69 -6.32 3.94
CA LEU A 69 26.89 -5.81 4.61
C LEU A 69 26.66 -5.62 6.11
N THR A 70 25.44 -5.26 6.49
CA THR A 70 25.03 -5.12 7.88
C THR A 70 23.82 -6.01 8.14
N ALA A 71 23.87 -6.86 9.15
CA ALA A 71 22.77 -7.75 9.51
C ALA A 71 21.51 -6.95 9.91
N PRO A 72 20.32 -7.28 9.38
CA PRO A 72 19.07 -6.69 9.84
C PRO A 72 18.86 -6.98 11.33
N ALA A 73 18.56 -5.94 12.11
CA ALA A 73 18.38 -6.06 13.56
C ALA A 73 17.14 -6.92 13.92
N ALA A 74 17.11 -7.41 15.15
CA ALA A 74 15.93 -8.08 15.69
C ALA A 74 14.70 -7.15 15.61
N GLY A 75 13.55 -7.66 15.18
CA GLY A 75 12.32 -6.88 14.94
C GLY A 75 12.25 -6.22 13.56
N GLN A 76 13.30 -6.27 12.76
CA GLN A 76 13.24 -5.89 11.34
C GLN A 76 12.89 -7.09 10.47
N THR A 77 12.35 -6.82 9.28
CA THR A 77 12.12 -7.82 8.25
C THR A 77 12.87 -7.42 7.00
N ILE A 78 13.64 -8.35 6.42
CA ILE A 78 14.24 -8.19 5.09
C ILE A 78 13.33 -8.88 4.06
N THR A 79 13.04 -8.19 2.97
CA THR A 79 12.32 -8.73 1.82
C THR A 79 13.19 -8.61 0.59
N VAL A 80 13.36 -9.71 -0.12
CA VAL A 80 14.02 -9.79 -1.43
C VAL A 80 12.94 -10.04 -2.46
N LEU A 81 12.83 -9.15 -3.43
CA LEU A 81 11.78 -9.09 -4.44
C LEU A 81 12.44 -9.01 -5.82
N ARG A 82 11.95 -9.79 -6.80
CA ARG A 82 12.34 -9.60 -8.21
C ARG A 82 11.43 -8.55 -8.84
N GLU A 83 12.05 -7.49 -9.37
CA GLU A 83 11.40 -6.42 -10.13
C GLU A 83 12.07 -6.33 -11.50
N GLN A 84 11.45 -6.94 -12.51
CA GLN A 84 11.99 -6.98 -13.85
C GLN A 84 11.76 -5.65 -14.57
N PRO A 85 12.80 -5.02 -15.17
CA PRO A 85 12.62 -3.83 -16.00
C PRO A 85 11.64 -4.08 -17.14
N LEU A 86 10.72 -3.13 -17.38
CA LEU A 86 9.69 -3.21 -18.42
C LEU A 86 10.27 -2.86 -19.80
N GLN A 87 11.34 -3.55 -20.18
CA GLN A 87 12.03 -3.34 -21.44
C GLN A 87 12.30 -4.68 -22.13
N GLN A 88 12.05 -4.72 -23.42
CA GLN A 88 12.41 -5.83 -24.29
C GLN A 88 13.77 -5.53 -24.92
N GLY A 89 14.75 -6.39 -24.70
CA GLY A 89 16.13 -6.23 -25.21
C GLY A 89 16.55 -7.22 -26.30
N LEU A 90 15.61 -8.08 -26.76
CA LEU A 90 15.90 -9.03 -27.83
C LEU A 90 15.75 -8.36 -29.21
N ASP A 91 16.81 -8.31 -29.98
CA ASP A 91 16.82 -7.93 -31.39
C ASP A 91 17.08 -9.17 -32.26
N LEU A 92 16.17 -9.47 -33.18
CA LEU A 92 16.25 -10.59 -34.09
C LEU A 92 16.69 -10.09 -35.48
N VAL A 93 17.91 -10.43 -35.87
CA VAL A 93 18.45 -10.05 -37.19
C VAL A 93 17.91 -11.02 -38.27
N PRO A 94 17.33 -10.50 -39.37
CA PRO A 94 16.85 -11.32 -40.46
C PRO A 94 17.99 -12.19 -41.05
N ASN A 95 17.69 -13.48 -41.32
CA ASN A 95 18.58 -14.47 -41.86
C ASN A 95 19.69 -15.00 -40.92
N ASP A 96 19.74 -14.58 -39.67
CA ASP A 96 20.58 -15.24 -38.67
C ASP A 96 20.02 -16.60 -38.24
N PRO A 97 20.87 -17.54 -37.76
CA PRO A 97 20.38 -18.76 -37.13
C PRO A 97 19.41 -18.46 -35.99
N PHE A 98 18.33 -19.27 -35.89
CA PHE A 98 17.30 -19.06 -34.88
C PHE A 98 17.87 -19.13 -33.44
N PRO A 99 17.80 -18.03 -32.65
CA PRO A 99 18.42 -17.95 -31.34
C PRO A 99 17.46 -18.49 -30.25
N ALA A 100 17.28 -19.82 -30.22
CA ALA A 100 16.30 -20.47 -29.33
C ALA A 100 16.44 -20.05 -27.85
N THR A 101 17.67 -20.03 -27.33
CA THR A 101 17.94 -19.66 -25.95
C THR A 101 17.59 -18.19 -25.66
N SER A 102 17.95 -17.27 -26.55
CA SER A 102 17.66 -15.85 -26.38
C SER A 102 16.15 -15.57 -26.46
N LEU A 103 15.43 -16.30 -27.30
CA LEU A 103 13.98 -16.20 -27.38
C LEU A 103 13.31 -16.77 -26.10
N GLU A 104 13.80 -17.92 -25.61
CA GLU A 104 13.32 -18.51 -24.35
C GLU A 104 13.54 -17.55 -23.17
N ASP A 105 14.74 -16.95 -23.06
CA ASP A 105 15.04 -15.96 -22.02
C ASP A 105 14.18 -14.69 -22.13
N ALA A 106 13.85 -14.24 -23.35
CA ALA A 106 12.95 -13.12 -23.55
C ALA A 106 11.52 -13.44 -23.11
N LEU A 107 11.01 -14.65 -23.38
CA LEU A 107 9.71 -15.12 -22.91
C LEU A 107 9.69 -15.30 -21.38
N ASP A 108 10.76 -15.80 -20.80
CA ASP A 108 10.93 -15.91 -19.34
C ASP A 108 10.87 -14.50 -18.70
N LYS A 109 11.55 -13.50 -19.29
CA LYS A 109 11.49 -12.10 -18.84
C LYS A 109 10.07 -11.52 -18.90
N LEU A 110 9.33 -11.75 -19.97
CA LEU A 110 7.93 -11.34 -20.06
C LEU A 110 7.08 -11.97 -18.94
N THR A 111 7.30 -13.27 -18.68
CA THR A 111 6.64 -13.97 -17.58
C THR A 111 6.98 -13.34 -16.24
N PHE A 112 8.24 -12.95 -16.01
CA PHE A 112 8.68 -12.29 -14.79
C PHE A 112 8.06 -10.90 -14.62
N MET A 113 7.91 -10.12 -15.69
CA MET A 113 7.19 -8.83 -15.66
C MET A 113 5.73 -9.03 -15.24
N VAL A 114 5.04 -10.03 -15.79
CA VAL A 114 3.66 -10.36 -15.41
C VAL A 114 3.57 -10.78 -13.94
N GLN A 115 4.51 -11.59 -13.45
CA GLN A 115 4.57 -11.99 -12.03
C GLN A 115 4.79 -10.79 -11.10
N SER A 116 5.64 -9.83 -11.48
CA SER A 116 5.87 -8.61 -10.73
C SER A 116 4.62 -7.73 -10.67
N HIS A 117 3.91 -7.58 -11.80
CA HIS A 117 2.64 -6.86 -11.84
C HIS A 117 1.54 -7.56 -11.02
N GLU A 118 1.45 -8.90 -11.04
CA GLU A 118 0.47 -9.63 -10.23
C GLU A 118 0.75 -9.44 -8.73
N GLU A 119 2.01 -9.42 -8.32
CA GLU A 119 2.41 -9.12 -6.94
C GLU A 119 2.02 -7.69 -6.54
N GLU A 120 2.29 -6.70 -7.40
CA GLU A 120 1.93 -5.30 -7.17
C GLU A 120 0.41 -5.09 -7.11
N ILE A 121 -0.33 -5.64 -8.08
CA ILE A 121 -1.79 -5.63 -8.09
C ILE A 121 -2.35 -6.36 -6.85
N GLY A 122 -1.68 -7.43 -6.41
CA GLY A 122 -2.05 -8.18 -5.20
C GLY A 122 -2.04 -7.34 -3.93
N ARG A 123 -1.22 -6.27 -3.88
CA ARG A 123 -1.15 -5.30 -2.79
C ARG A 123 -2.11 -4.12 -2.93
N SER A 124 -2.81 -4.01 -4.06
CA SER A 124 -3.76 -2.94 -4.34
C SER A 124 -5.13 -3.21 -3.74
N ILE A 125 -5.91 -2.14 -3.51
CA ILE A 125 -7.33 -2.26 -3.23
C ILE A 125 -8.03 -2.59 -4.55
N LYS A 126 -8.70 -3.74 -4.61
CA LYS A 126 -9.39 -4.20 -5.82
C LYS A 126 -10.77 -4.74 -5.50
N ALA A 127 -11.70 -4.53 -6.42
CA ALA A 127 -13.01 -5.14 -6.34
C ALA A 127 -12.92 -6.68 -6.51
N SER A 128 -13.82 -7.43 -5.91
CA SER A 128 -13.91 -8.88 -6.14
C SER A 128 -14.32 -9.17 -7.59
N LYS A 129 -14.00 -10.37 -8.07
CA LYS A 129 -14.30 -10.79 -9.46
C LYS A 129 -15.81 -10.77 -9.80
N THR A 130 -16.65 -10.79 -8.79
CA THR A 130 -18.13 -10.76 -8.93
C THR A 130 -18.72 -9.40 -8.64
N ASN A 131 -17.90 -8.39 -8.33
CA ASN A 131 -18.35 -7.05 -8.04
C ASN A 131 -18.67 -6.31 -9.34
N THR A 132 -19.71 -5.46 -9.30
CA THR A 132 -20.24 -4.71 -10.42
C THR A 132 -19.92 -3.21 -10.35
N ILE A 133 -18.81 -2.80 -9.71
CA ILE A 133 -18.35 -1.41 -9.80
C ILE A 133 -18.14 -1.06 -11.27
N ILE A 134 -18.92 -0.10 -11.76
CA ILE A 134 -18.97 0.27 -13.18
C ILE A 134 -17.89 1.27 -13.53
N SER A 135 -17.56 2.20 -12.60
CA SER A 135 -16.55 3.24 -12.83
C SER A 135 -15.61 3.37 -11.63
N PRO A 136 -14.47 2.65 -11.62
CA PRO A 136 -13.47 2.77 -10.56
C PRO A 136 -12.56 4.00 -10.75
N GLU A 137 -12.90 4.92 -11.64
CA GLU A 137 -12.07 6.08 -11.97
C GLU A 137 -12.40 7.31 -11.14
N PHE A 138 -11.37 8.01 -10.68
CA PHE A 138 -11.51 9.32 -10.07
C PHE A 138 -11.61 10.41 -11.15
N THR A 139 -12.82 10.74 -11.56
CA THR A 139 -13.09 11.79 -12.57
C THR A 139 -12.96 13.21 -12.01
N ILE A 140 -12.90 13.38 -10.68
CA ILE A 140 -12.88 14.66 -10.00
C ILE A 140 -11.43 15.19 -9.90
N SER A 141 -11.24 16.50 -10.10
CA SER A 141 -9.93 17.14 -10.06
C SER A 141 -9.24 17.02 -8.68
N ALA A 142 -7.91 17.15 -8.63
CA ALA A 142 -7.18 17.12 -7.36
C ALA A 142 -7.63 18.23 -6.39
N ALA A 143 -8.00 19.42 -6.90
CA ALA A 143 -8.50 20.52 -6.09
C ALA A 143 -9.84 20.18 -5.44
N ASP A 144 -10.74 19.55 -6.19
CA ASP A 144 -12.06 19.17 -5.70
C ASP A 144 -12.03 17.96 -4.76
N ARG A 145 -10.97 17.14 -4.82
CA ARG A 145 -10.74 16.03 -3.90
C ARG A 145 -10.10 16.44 -2.57
N ALA A 146 -9.47 17.63 -2.53
CA ALA A 146 -8.80 18.10 -1.32
C ALA A 146 -9.78 18.14 -0.14
N ASN A 147 -9.39 17.56 0.99
CA ASN A 147 -10.18 17.46 2.23
C ASN A 147 -11.48 16.65 2.11
N LYS A 148 -11.66 15.85 1.06
CA LYS A 148 -12.82 14.95 0.89
C LYS A 148 -12.52 13.55 1.39
N ILE A 149 -13.56 12.79 1.74
CA ILE A 149 -13.48 11.39 2.11
C ILE A 149 -13.73 10.53 0.87
N PHE A 150 -12.94 9.46 0.77
CA PHE A 150 -13.21 8.38 -0.14
C PHE A 150 -14.36 7.52 0.39
N ALA A 151 -15.46 7.45 -0.32
CA ALA A 151 -16.68 6.75 0.10
C ALA A 151 -17.34 6.01 -1.07
N PHE A 152 -18.43 5.32 -0.78
CA PHE A 152 -19.32 4.76 -1.80
C PHE A 152 -20.63 5.56 -1.80
N ASP A 153 -21.18 5.79 -2.98
CA ASP A 153 -22.50 6.42 -3.15
C ASP A 153 -23.64 5.41 -2.91
N SER A 154 -24.87 5.86 -3.10
CA SER A 154 -26.06 5.02 -2.91
C SER A 154 -26.19 3.86 -3.92
N ALA A 155 -25.43 3.90 -5.01
CA ALA A 155 -25.34 2.83 -6.00
C ALA A 155 -24.18 1.87 -5.71
N GLY A 156 -23.35 2.16 -4.69
CA GLY A 156 -22.15 1.39 -4.36
C GLY A 156 -20.94 1.73 -5.24
N GLU A 157 -21.02 2.80 -6.02
CA GLU A 157 -19.92 3.29 -6.85
C GLU A 157 -18.98 4.20 -6.05
N LEU A 158 -17.71 4.29 -6.47
CA LEU A 158 -16.73 5.13 -5.81
C LEU A 158 -17.15 6.61 -5.92
N SER A 159 -17.21 7.27 -4.78
CA SER A 159 -17.59 8.67 -4.68
C SER A 159 -16.67 9.45 -3.75
N ILE A 160 -16.49 10.73 -4.06
CA ILE A 160 -15.76 11.68 -3.24
C ILE A 160 -16.71 12.82 -2.93
N THR A 161 -17.67 12.57 -2.06
CA THR A 161 -18.82 13.47 -1.93
C THR A 161 -18.84 14.27 -0.64
N GLN A 162 -18.01 13.92 0.36
CA GLN A 162 -18.20 14.56 1.66
C GLN A 162 -16.87 14.97 2.32
N GLU A 163 -16.83 16.22 2.78
CA GLU A 163 -15.84 16.65 3.77
C GLU A 163 -16.15 16.01 5.11
N LEU A 164 -15.12 15.56 5.82
CA LEU A 164 -15.29 15.04 7.17
C LEU A 164 -15.61 16.15 8.18
N GLY A 165 -15.68 17.40 7.77
CA GLY A 165 -15.85 18.53 8.65
C GLY A 165 -14.56 18.91 9.39
N THR A 166 -14.62 19.99 10.16
CA THR A 166 -13.48 20.51 10.91
C THR A 166 -13.51 19.96 12.33
N TYR A 167 -12.41 19.34 12.79
CA TYR A 167 -12.28 19.00 14.21
C TYR A 167 -12.03 20.27 15.02
N THR A 168 -12.99 20.65 15.88
CA THR A 168 -12.96 21.87 16.68
C THR A 168 -12.53 21.64 18.12
N GLY A 169 -12.12 20.41 18.46
CA GLY A 169 -11.69 20.05 19.81
C GLY A 169 -12.81 19.49 20.69
N ASN A 170 -12.72 19.72 21.99
CA ASN A 170 -13.79 19.31 22.90
C ASN A 170 -15.03 20.18 22.71
N TRP A 171 -16.21 19.55 22.80
CA TRP A 171 -17.45 20.28 22.82
C TRP A 171 -17.47 21.32 23.95
N ALA A 172 -17.92 22.54 23.64
CA ALA A 172 -18.06 23.65 24.61
C ALA A 172 -19.41 24.31 24.45
N THR A 173 -19.96 24.77 25.56
CA THR A 173 -21.22 25.57 25.56
C THR A 173 -20.99 26.97 24.99
N ALA A 174 -22.04 27.60 24.50
CA ALA A 174 -22.03 28.95 23.89
C ALA A 174 -21.05 29.08 22.71
N THR A 175 -20.74 27.99 22.05
CA THR A 175 -19.85 27.94 20.89
C THR A 175 -20.65 27.73 19.61
N ALA A 176 -20.38 28.56 18.58
CA ALA A 176 -20.99 28.38 17.27
C ALA A 176 -20.33 27.22 16.54
N TYR A 177 -21.13 26.22 16.17
CA TYR A 177 -20.72 25.08 15.38
C TYR A 177 -21.36 25.13 13.99
N ALA A 178 -20.55 25.00 12.98
CA ALA A 178 -21.02 24.84 11.61
C ALA A 178 -21.50 23.39 11.35
N GLN A 179 -22.33 23.23 10.36
CA GLN A 179 -22.69 21.88 9.91
C GLN A 179 -21.42 21.12 9.54
N ARG A 180 -21.28 19.90 10.04
CA ARG A 180 -20.16 18.96 9.87
C ARG A 180 -18.93 19.23 10.77
N ASP A 181 -18.99 20.22 11.65
CA ASP A 181 -17.97 20.31 12.69
C ASP A 181 -17.96 19.05 13.56
N ILE A 182 -16.76 18.59 13.86
CA ILE A 182 -16.53 17.39 14.67
C ILE A 182 -16.03 17.83 16.04
N VAL A 183 -16.65 17.29 17.08
CA VAL A 183 -16.28 17.55 18.47
C VAL A 183 -16.09 16.27 19.24
N LYS A 184 -15.28 16.33 20.29
CA LYS A 184 -15.18 15.28 21.29
C LYS A 184 -15.97 15.68 22.52
N ASP A 185 -16.84 14.82 23.01
CA ASP A 185 -17.47 14.96 24.32
C ASP A 185 -16.49 14.49 25.40
N ALA A 186 -16.04 15.42 26.22
CA ALA A 186 -15.02 15.15 27.26
C ALA A 186 -15.55 14.26 28.39
N SER A 187 -16.88 14.13 28.55
CA SER A 187 -17.50 13.33 29.64
C SER A 187 -17.54 11.84 29.36
N ASN A 188 -17.69 11.45 28.08
CA ASN A 188 -17.79 10.05 27.66
C ASN A 188 -16.77 9.66 26.55
N LEU A 189 -15.94 10.61 26.13
CA LEU A 189 -14.92 10.49 25.10
C LEU A 189 -15.45 10.20 23.68
N ASN A 190 -16.76 10.18 23.49
CA ASN A 190 -17.40 9.97 22.21
C ASN A 190 -17.14 11.15 21.26
N ILE A 191 -17.12 10.84 19.96
CA ILE A 191 -16.94 11.84 18.90
C ILE A 191 -18.27 12.04 18.18
N TYR A 192 -18.68 13.30 18.05
CA TYR A 192 -19.92 13.71 17.40
C TYR A 192 -19.64 14.61 16.21
N ILE A 193 -20.54 14.56 15.23
CA ILE A 193 -20.57 15.47 14.09
C ILE A 193 -21.83 16.35 14.16
N CYS A 194 -21.64 17.64 13.95
CA CYS A 194 -22.73 18.60 13.89
C CYS A 194 -23.54 18.41 12.60
N ILE A 195 -24.80 18.05 12.71
CA ILE A 195 -25.70 17.83 11.55
C ILE A 195 -26.53 19.07 11.22
N VAL A 196 -26.67 19.99 12.18
CA VAL A 196 -27.36 21.28 11.99
C VAL A 196 -26.55 22.39 12.64
N ALA A 197 -26.13 23.38 11.86
CA ALA A 197 -25.39 24.53 12.37
C ALA A 197 -26.16 25.25 13.49
N HIS A 198 -25.50 25.51 14.61
CA HIS A 198 -26.12 26.14 15.78
C HIS A 198 -25.07 26.70 16.73
N THR A 199 -25.51 27.55 17.68
CA THR A 199 -24.72 27.86 18.86
C THR A 199 -25.13 26.89 19.97
N SER A 200 -24.17 26.21 20.54
CA SER A 200 -24.40 25.17 21.55
C SER A 200 -24.95 25.77 22.85
N THR A 201 -25.85 25.02 23.48
CA THR A 201 -26.44 25.33 24.80
C THR A 201 -26.31 24.13 25.73
N GLY A 202 -26.45 24.36 27.03
CA GLY A 202 -26.41 23.26 28.00
C GLY A 202 -25.00 22.86 28.42
N THR A 203 -24.85 21.57 28.79
CA THR A 203 -23.63 20.98 29.32
C THR A 203 -23.39 19.60 28.73
N THR A 204 -22.20 19.05 28.93
CA THR A 204 -21.92 17.61 28.60
C THR A 204 -22.60 16.68 29.61
N PRO A 205 -22.95 15.46 29.22
CA PRO A 205 -22.77 14.86 27.89
C PRO A 205 -23.73 15.44 26.84
N ILE A 206 -23.29 15.45 25.58
CA ILE A 206 -24.11 15.90 24.44
C ILE A 206 -25.44 15.14 24.37
N THR A 207 -25.45 13.86 24.71
CA THR A 207 -26.64 13.00 24.74
C THR A 207 -27.72 13.45 25.73
N GLY A 208 -27.35 14.24 26.73
CA GLY A 208 -28.26 14.73 27.76
C GLY A 208 -28.64 16.19 27.60
N ASN A 209 -28.15 16.91 26.60
CA ASN A 209 -28.42 18.33 26.46
C ASN A 209 -29.53 18.65 25.44
N ALA A 210 -30.01 19.92 25.47
CA ALA A 210 -31.09 20.37 24.60
C ALA A 210 -30.76 20.34 23.11
N ASP A 211 -29.46 20.33 22.76
CA ASP A 211 -28.97 20.35 21.40
C ASP A 211 -28.69 18.93 20.83
N VAL A 212 -29.00 17.86 21.57
CA VAL A 212 -28.71 16.48 21.17
C VAL A 212 -29.18 16.15 19.74
N SER A 213 -30.34 16.70 19.33
CA SER A 213 -30.88 16.49 17.98
C SER A 213 -30.07 17.13 16.86
N LYS A 214 -29.11 17.98 17.19
CA LYS A 214 -28.22 18.67 16.23
C LYS A 214 -26.89 17.96 16.04
N TRP A 215 -26.68 16.86 16.77
CA TRP A 215 -25.48 16.04 16.76
C TRP A 215 -25.78 14.62 16.35
N ALA A 216 -24.88 14.03 15.56
CA ALA A 216 -24.87 12.60 15.31
C ALA A 216 -23.60 11.97 15.88
N LEU A 217 -23.74 10.83 16.53
CA LEU A 217 -22.59 10.04 17.01
C LEU A 217 -21.78 9.55 15.82
N LEU A 218 -20.48 9.88 15.80
CA LEU A 218 -19.56 9.46 14.77
C LEU A 218 -18.70 8.27 15.25
N VAL A 219 -18.21 8.33 16.49
CA VAL A 219 -17.43 7.27 17.12
C VAL A 219 -17.89 7.08 18.55
N ASP A 220 -18.23 5.86 18.93
CA ASP A 220 -18.45 5.44 20.31
C ASP A 220 -17.10 5.01 20.91
N ALA A 221 -16.74 5.60 22.03
CA ALA A 221 -15.48 5.34 22.73
C ALA A 221 -15.59 4.22 23.79
N ALA A 222 -16.79 3.62 23.95
CA ALA A 222 -17.02 2.54 24.91
C ALA A 222 -16.43 1.20 24.47
#